data_659c3facaaeeac415e1bcee09a0c8b83
#
_entry.id   659c3facaaeeac415e1bcee09a0c8b83
#
_cell.length_a   1.000
_cell.length_b   1.000
_cell.length_c   1.000
_cell.angle_alpha   90.00
_cell.angle_beta   90.00
_cell.angle_gamma   90.00
#
_symmetry.space_group_name_H-M   'P 1'
#
loop_
_entity.id
_entity.type
_entity.pdbx_description
1 polymer ?
#
loop_
_entity_poly.entity_id
_entity_poly.type
_entity_poly.pdbx_seq_one_letter_code
_entity_poly.pdbx_strand_id
1 'polypeptide(L)'
;MKKKILTILLSSAMIFSMGISTVSAAAADDTAATESTVVSRTDGVTDTTSGKVRGFIDDGTYTFRGIPYAKADRFEMPEAPDSWDGIRNCLVYGSTAPITKMTDPDGGDFLIPHRYWAQSENCQNLNVWTPDLDSNAKKPVMVWFHGGGYAAGSSIEQVAYDGVSIAKKGDSILVSVNHRLNILGYLDLSPFGEKYKNSANAGHADMVAALQWVHDNIALFGGDPENVTIFGQSGGGMKVIDLMQIPSADGLFQKGLVMSGVMEDDPLGAGEKDGTEIITAMMKALGFDDVAQLETVPYPQLAAAYAKVAPAIAQSGGYIGGGPKKGDYFYGNPFDAGFREHAHQIPMMIGTVYGEFATFAPAAYDKNKLTAEEILEILKKVYGDNAEKVLDAFKEAYPEKNGVDVLAIDRAMREPTVKLAKLFAKGGGKAYLYNFALEFPFQHGKPAWHCSDIPYFFGNADLVEICGIPDVSDKLESEIFGALLAFAKNGTPDHAGLPHWPETEAEDADTMVFDRKTEVKHNYDDKVFAEINKVLKPWSFMDMMADNIQH
;
A
#
# COMPACT_ATOMS: atom_id res chain seq x y z
N MET A 1 -21.83 4.05 70.47
CA MET A 1 -22.10 5.46 70.07
C MET A 1 -22.09 5.51 68.56
N LYS A 2 -23.29 5.69 67.97
CA LYS A 2 -23.54 5.76 66.53
C LYS A 2 -23.31 7.18 66.05
N LYS A 3 -22.56 7.39 64.98
CA LYS A 3 -22.65 8.60 64.14
C LYS A 3 -22.95 8.23 62.70
N LYS A 4 -24.12 8.62 62.27
CA LYS A 4 -24.58 8.59 60.88
C LYS A 4 -23.89 9.75 60.12
N ILE A 5 -23.36 9.46 58.93
CA ILE A 5 -22.93 10.48 57.98
C ILE A 5 -23.97 10.49 56.84
N LEU A 6 -24.58 11.66 56.68
CA LEU A 6 -25.59 12.01 55.69
C LEU A 6 -24.88 12.49 54.42
N THR A 7 -25.10 11.83 53.29
CA THR A 7 -24.58 12.25 52.01
C THR A 7 -25.57 13.23 51.37
N ILE A 8 -25.13 14.47 51.15
CA ILE A 8 -25.88 15.51 50.44
C ILE A 8 -25.40 15.53 49.01
N LEU A 9 -26.28 15.21 48.05
CA LEU A 9 -26.12 15.48 46.63
C LEU A 9 -26.37 16.97 46.37
N LEU A 10 -25.36 17.70 45.95
CA LEU A 10 -25.53 19.02 45.37
C LEU A 10 -25.33 18.93 43.86
N SER A 11 -26.43 19.07 43.12
CA SER A 11 -26.43 19.33 41.69
C SER A 11 -26.24 20.84 41.47
N SER A 12 -25.06 21.22 40.97
CA SER A 12 -24.78 22.60 40.56
C SER A 12 -25.08 22.77 39.07
N ALA A 13 -26.17 23.40 38.75
CA ALA A 13 -26.44 23.92 37.41
C ALA A 13 -25.64 25.24 37.26
N MET A 14 -24.59 25.25 36.43
CA MET A 14 -23.93 26.47 35.99
C MET A 14 -24.69 27.06 34.80
N ILE A 15 -25.39 28.14 35.02
CA ILE A 15 -25.92 29.02 33.97
C ILE A 15 -24.81 29.96 33.54
N PHE A 16 -24.26 29.77 32.34
CA PHE A 16 -23.37 30.75 31.71
C PHE A 16 -24.20 31.83 31.04
N SER A 17 -24.20 33.05 31.60
CA SER A 17 -24.69 34.24 30.92
C SER A 17 -23.61 34.73 29.94
N MET A 18 -23.81 34.55 28.65
CA MET A 18 -23.01 35.20 27.62
C MET A 18 -23.44 36.66 27.47
N GLY A 19 -22.56 37.58 27.89
CA GLY A 19 -22.66 38.99 27.53
C GLY A 19 -22.43 39.18 26.03
N ILE A 20 -23.42 39.72 25.34
CA ILE A 20 -23.31 40.06 23.91
C ILE A 20 -22.53 41.38 23.83
N SER A 21 -21.25 41.31 23.46
CA SER A 21 -20.49 42.48 23.01
C SER A 21 -20.64 42.59 21.50
N THR A 22 -21.42 43.54 21.03
CA THR A 22 -21.49 43.88 19.60
C THR A 22 -20.20 44.57 19.18
N VAL A 23 -19.28 43.83 18.58
CA VAL A 23 -18.19 44.40 17.79
C VAL A 23 -18.67 44.49 16.35
N SER A 24 -18.87 45.70 15.88
CA SER A 24 -19.14 45.99 14.48
C SER A 24 -17.84 45.75 13.71
N ALA A 25 -17.70 44.59 13.08
CA ALA A 25 -16.66 44.36 12.12
C ALA A 25 -17.18 44.70 10.72
N ALA A 26 -16.43 45.50 10.00
CA ALA A 26 -16.67 45.79 8.60
C ALA A 26 -16.64 44.49 7.80
N ALA A 27 -17.63 44.32 6.94
CA ALA A 27 -17.75 43.17 6.05
C ALA A 27 -16.54 43.11 5.11
N ALA A 28 -15.66 42.17 5.34
CA ALA A 28 -14.86 41.59 4.29
C ALA A 28 -15.71 40.51 3.65
N ASP A 29 -15.96 40.66 2.35
CA ASP A 29 -16.69 39.70 1.53
C ASP A 29 -15.76 38.51 1.28
N ASP A 30 -15.79 37.57 2.20
CA ASP A 30 -15.06 36.29 2.05
C ASP A 30 -16.10 35.17 2.14
N THR A 31 -16.86 35.00 1.04
CA THR A 31 -17.73 33.83 0.82
C THR A 31 -16.92 32.64 0.31
N ALA A 32 -15.91 32.21 1.05
CA ALA A 32 -15.52 30.83 1.03
C ALA A 32 -16.58 30.06 1.81
N ALA A 33 -17.57 29.53 1.12
CA ALA A 33 -18.50 28.59 1.71
C ALA A 33 -17.66 27.40 2.20
N THR A 34 -17.49 27.28 3.51
CA THR A 34 -16.98 26.05 4.10
C THR A 34 -18.01 24.96 3.80
N GLU A 35 -17.69 24.13 2.80
CA GLU A 35 -18.50 22.95 2.51
C GLU A 35 -18.49 22.08 3.76
N SER A 36 -19.65 21.86 4.34
CA SER A 36 -19.80 21.09 5.57
C SER A 36 -20.06 19.63 5.26
N THR A 37 -19.54 18.73 6.07
CA THR A 37 -19.91 17.30 6.03
C THR A 37 -21.42 17.14 6.26
N VAL A 38 -22.11 16.48 5.33
CA VAL A 38 -23.56 16.31 5.37
C VAL A 38 -23.94 14.82 5.35
N VAL A 39 -24.77 14.42 6.33
CA VAL A 39 -25.45 13.12 6.30
C VAL A 39 -26.93 13.37 6.06
N SER A 40 -27.45 12.88 4.93
CA SER A 40 -28.83 13.04 4.50
C SER A 40 -29.62 11.72 4.57
N ARG A 41 -30.93 11.79 4.65
CA ARG A 41 -31.78 10.60 4.55
C ARG A 41 -31.93 10.10 3.12
N THR A 42 -31.76 10.96 2.15
CA THR A 42 -31.97 10.70 0.72
C THR A 42 -30.73 10.85 -0.11
N ASP A 43 -29.91 11.87 0.17
CA ASP A 43 -28.67 12.13 -0.55
C ASP A 43 -27.58 11.20 -0.04
N GLY A 44 -26.68 10.77 -0.93
CA GLY A 44 -25.66 9.79 -0.58
C GLY A 44 -26.20 8.38 -0.30
N VAL A 45 -27.37 8.03 -0.85
CA VAL A 45 -27.92 6.67 -0.83
C VAL A 45 -27.85 6.08 -2.23
N THR A 46 -27.28 4.89 -2.34
CA THR A 46 -27.22 4.13 -3.60
C THR A 46 -27.53 2.65 -3.36
N ASP A 47 -27.81 1.92 -4.43
CA ASP A 47 -28.03 0.48 -4.40
C ASP A 47 -26.70 -0.28 -4.48
N THR A 48 -26.69 -1.51 -4.00
CA THR A 48 -25.68 -2.54 -4.29
C THR A 48 -26.38 -3.86 -4.54
N THR A 49 -25.66 -4.85 -5.05
CA THR A 49 -26.18 -6.21 -5.25
C THR A 49 -26.68 -6.86 -3.96
N SER A 50 -26.21 -6.41 -2.80
CA SER A 50 -26.59 -6.95 -1.48
C SER A 50 -27.64 -6.10 -0.73
N GLY A 51 -27.93 -4.89 -1.18
CA GLY A 51 -28.89 -3.97 -0.55
C GLY A 51 -28.47 -2.51 -0.65
N LYS A 52 -29.29 -1.59 -0.13
CA LYS A 52 -28.99 -0.16 -0.17
C LYS A 52 -27.94 0.22 0.87
N VAL A 53 -27.04 1.15 0.49
CA VAL A 53 -26.04 1.75 1.37
C VAL A 53 -26.22 3.26 1.45
N ARG A 54 -25.89 3.84 2.61
CA ARG A 54 -25.82 5.28 2.82
C ARG A 54 -24.44 5.69 3.22
N GLY A 55 -23.84 6.60 2.45
CA GLY A 55 -22.65 7.36 2.79
C GLY A 55 -22.97 8.74 3.35
N PHE A 56 -21.98 9.60 3.34
CA PHE A 56 -22.09 11.03 3.65
C PHE A 56 -21.40 11.84 2.54
N ILE A 57 -21.67 13.14 2.52
CA ILE A 57 -21.04 14.07 1.60
C ILE A 57 -20.04 14.88 2.41
N ASP A 58 -18.79 14.91 1.98
CA ASP A 58 -17.70 15.65 2.59
C ASP A 58 -16.94 16.39 1.50
N ASP A 59 -16.89 17.72 1.61
CA ASP A 59 -16.26 18.58 0.61
C ASP A 59 -16.70 18.28 -0.83
N GLY A 60 -18.03 18.06 -1.03
CA GLY A 60 -18.62 17.72 -2.33
C GLY A 60 -18.40 16.28 -2.79
N THR A 61 -17.73 15.45 -2.00
CA THR A 61 -17.43 14.05 -2.31
C THR A 61 -18.35 13.10 -1.56
N TYR A 62 -19.00 12.19 -2.27
CA TYR A 62 -19.76 11.11 -1.65
C TYR A 62 -18.80 10.05 -1.11
N THR A 63 -18.86 9.82 0.20
CA THR A 63 -17.98 8.90 0.91
C THR A 63 -18.77 7.78 1.58
N PHE A 64 -18.40 6.54 1.27
CA PHE A 64 -18.97 5.33 1.85
C PHE A 64 -17.86 4.54 2.54
N ARG A 65 -18.03 4.21 3.81
CA ARG A 65 -17.03 3.51 4.63
C ARG A 65 -17.54 2.18 5.13
N GLY A 66 -16.71 1.13 5.01
CA GLY A 66 -17.02 -0.18 5.57
C GLY A 66 -18.16 -0.92 4.86
N ILE A 67 -18.24 -0.84 3.53
CA ILE A 67 -19.17 -1.65 2.75
C ILE A 67 -18.65 -3.10 2.75
N PRO A 68 -19.43 -4.10 3.19
CA PRO A 68 -19.03 -5.50 3.07
C PRO A 68 -19.09 -5.93 1.60
N TYR A 69 -17.99 -6.48 1.10
CA TYR A 69 -17.93 -7.04 -0.26
C TYR A 69 -17.98 -8.57 -0.27
N ALA A 70 -17.62 -9.20 0.86
CA ALA A 70 -17.65 -10.64 1.05
C ALA A 70 -17.82 -11.00 2.53
N LYS A 71 -18.03 -12.27 2.80
CA LYS A 71 -17.87 -12.93 4.09
C LYS A 71 -17.01 -14.19 3.89
N ALA A 72 -16.30 -14.63 4.91
CA ALA A 72 -15.50 -15.84 4.82
C ALA A 72 -15.35 -16.48 6.20
N ASP A 73 -15.49 -17.79 6.25
CA ASP A 73 -15.02 -18.57 7.36
C ASP A 73 -13.49 -18.69 7.35
N ARG A 74 -12.90 -18.97 8.51
CA ARG A 74 -11.43 -19.04 8.64
C ARG A 74 -10.88 -20.14 7.75
N PHE A 75 -9.83 -19.82 6.95
CA PHE A 75 -9.13 -20.67 5.99
C PHE A 75 -9.94 -21.08 4.74
N GLU A 76 -11.17 -20.64 4.62
CA GLU A 76 -12.03 -20.92 3.47
C GLU A 76 -12.05 -19.76 2.47
N MET A 77 -12.49 -20.04 1.26
CA MET A 77 -12.67 -19.04 0.20
C MET A 77 -13.80 -18.07 0.56
N PRO A 78 -13.72 -16.79 0.16
CA PRO A 78 -14.80 -15.84 0.42
C PRO A 78 -16.06 -16.17 -0.37
N GLU A 79 -17.20 -15.84 0.23
CA GLU A 79 -18.51 -15.92 -0.37
C GLU A 79 -19.12 -14.52 -0.45
N ALA A 80 -20.18 -14.36 -1.27
CA ALA A 80 -20.95 -13.11 -1.31
C ALA A 80 -21.48 -12.73 0.08
N PRO A 81 -21.51 -11.44 0.43
CA PRO A 81 -22.05 -11.02 1.71
C PRO A 81 -23.56 -11.29 1.77
N ASP A 82 -24.09 -11.45 3.00
CA ASP A 82 -25.53 -11.57 3.18
C ASP A 82 -26.23 -10.30 2.70
N SER A 83 -27.36 -10.46 2.02
CA SER A 83 -28.20 -9.35 1.63
C SER A 83 -28.93 -8.77 2.86
N TRP A 84 -29.27 -7.49 2.80
CA TRP A 84 -30.01 -6.80 3.87
C TRP A 84 -31.20 -6.01 3.33
N ASP A 85 -32.22 -5.93 4.17
CA ASP A 85 -33.36 -5.05 3.94
C ASP A 85 -33.08 -3.62 4.45
N GLY A 86 -33.72 -2.64 3.81
CA GLY A 86 -33.57 -1.23 4.19
C GLY A 86 -32.26 -0.61 3.75
N ILE A 87 -31.75 0.34 4.53
CA ILE A 87 -30.54 1.10 4.21
C ILE A 87 -29.46 0.84 5.26
N ARG A 88 -28.34 0.27 4.85
CA ARG A 88 -27.15 0.11 5.68
C ARG A 88 -26.36 1.41 5.74
N ASN A 89 -26.08 1.90 6.94
CA ASN A 89 -25.22 3.09 7.12
C ASN A 89 -23.74 2.72 6.97
N CYS A 90 -23.08 3.30 5.96
CA CYS A 90 -21.67 3.17 5.67
C CYS A 90 -20.94 4.49 5.99
N LEU A 91 -21.05 4.94 7.25
CA LEU A 91 -20.57 6.24 7.74
C LEU A 91 -19.23 6.12 8.50
N VAL A 92 -18.86 4.92 8.94
CA VAL A 92 -17.65 4.64 9.70
C VAL A 92 -16.88 3.50 9.04
N TYR A 93 -15.57 3.52 9.17
CA TYR A 93 -14.73 2.46 8.64
C TYR A 93 -15.08 1.10 9.26
N GLY A 94 -15.03 0.06 8.44
CA GLY A 94 -15.15 -1.32 8.89
C GLY A 94 -13.92 -1.79 9.67
N SER A 95 -14.00 -2.98 10.25
CA SER A 95 -12.86 -3.59 10.93
C SER A 95 -11.73 -3.89 9.95
N THR A 96 -10.50 -3.77 10.41
CA THR A 96 -9.29 -4.19 9.71
C THR A 96 -8.93 -5.63 10.07
N ALA A 97 -8.08 -6.28 9.27
CA ALA A 97 -7.61 -7.63 9.58
C ALA A 97 -6.81 -7.65 10.91
N PRO A 98 -6.95 -8.68 11.74
CA PRO A 98 -6.10 -8.85 12.89
C PRO A 98 -4.64 -9.03 12.47
N ILE A 99 -3.72 -8.38 13.16
CA ILE A 99 -2.28 -8.56 12.98
C ILE A 99 -1.71 -9.43 14.10
N THR A 100 -0.66 -10.20 13.80
CA THR A 100 -0.08 -11.15 14.77
C THR A 100 0.61 -10.47 15.94
N LYS A 101 1.12 -9.26 15.73
CA LYS A 101 1.74 -8.44 16.77
C LYS A 101 1.50 -6.97 16.47
N MET A 102 0.89 -6.24 17.40
CA MET A 102 0.86 -4.78 17.35
C MET A 102 2.26 -4.25 17.65
N THR A 103 2.73 -3.32 16.82
CA THR A 103 3.91 -2.51 17.13
C THR A 103 3.47 -1.28 17.92
N ASP A 104 4.28 -0.87 18.88
CA ASP A 104 4.09 0.43 19.52
C ASP A 104 4.44 1.55 18.51
N PRO A 105 3.76 2.70 18.55
CA PRO A 105 4.16 3.88 17.77
C PRO A 105 5.62 4.23 18.05
N ASP A 106 6.36 4.50 16.99
CA ASP A 106 7.79 4.81 17.08
C ASP A 106 8.18 6.01 16.19
N GLY A 107 9.47 6.24 16.01
CA GLY A 107 9.98 7.31 15.15
C GLY A 107 9.60 7.16 13.67
N GLY A 108 9.21 5.97 13.23
CA GLY A 108 8.71 5.72 11.88
C GLY A 108 7.34 6.36 11.63
N ASP A 109 6.50 6.49 12.65
CA ASP A 109 5.20 7.18 12.54
C ASP A 109 5.33 8.66 12.15
N PHE A 110 6.49 9.29 12.39
CA PHE A 110 6.78 10.63 11.90
C PHE A 110 6.94 10.67 10.37
N LEU A 111 7.55 9.63 9.81
CA LEU A 111 7.78 9.51 8.36
C LEU A 111 6.54 9.00 7.62
N ILE A 112 5.77 8.15 8.29
CA ILE A 112 4.57 7.48 7.75
C ILE A 112 3.49 7.52 8.84
N PRO A 113 2.71 8.61 8.95
CA PRO A 113 1.68 8.73 9.98
C PRO A 113 0.60 7.65 9.84
N HIS A 114 0.44 6.83 10.89
CA HIS A 114 -0.49 5.70 10.92
C HIS A 114 -1.79 6.00 11.66
N ARG A 115 -2.87 5.34 11.23
CA ARG A 115 -4.15 5.24 11.95
C ARG A 115 -4.33 3.81 12.42
N TYR A 116 -4.74 3.66 13.66
CA TYR A 116 -5.06 2.37 14.26
C TYR A 116 -6.58 2.22 14.36
N TRP A 117 -7.10 1.03 14.05
CA TRP A 117 -8.54 0.78 14.01
C TRP A 117 -8.91 -0.55 14.66
N ALA A 118 -10.21 -0.76 14.92
CA ALA A 118 -10.73 -2.01 15.45
C ALA A 118 -10.44 -3.18 14.50
N GLN A 119 -9.93 -4.29 15.04
CA GLN A 119 -9.58 -5.48 14.28
C GLN A 119 -10.65 -6.57 14.44
N SER A 120 -10.91 -7.31 13.37
CA SER A 120 -11.80 -8.46 13.34
C SER A 120 -11.44 -9.39 12.19
N GLU A 121 -11.68 -10.68 12.36
CA GLU A 121 -11.57 -11.64 11.26
C GLU A 121 -12.61 -11.37 10.16
N ASN A 122 -13.74 -10.75 10.50
CA ASN A 122 -14.70 -10.22 9.54
C ASN A 122 -14.23 -8.84 9.04
N CYS A 123 -13.19 -8.86 8.21
CA CYS A 123 -12.50 -7.68 7.68
C CYS A 123 -12.74 -7.46 6.18
N GLN A 124 -13.56 -8.27 5.53
CA GLN A 124 -13.87 -8.18 4.10
C GLN A 124 -14.79 -6.98 3.84
N ASN A 125 -14.23 -5.77 3.91
CA ASN A 125 -14.93 -4.52 3.65
C ASN A 125 -14.07 -3.56 2.83
N LEU A 126 -14.75 -2.63 2.16
CA LEU A 126 -14.10 -1.61 1.35
C LEU A 126 -14.71 -0.22 1.62
N ASN A 127 -14.02 0.81 1.17
CA ASN A 127 -14.48 2.19 1.24
C ASN A 127 -14.51 2.75 -0.19
N VAL A 128 -15.47 3.65 -0.46
CA VAL A 128 -15.64 4.29 -1.78
C VAL A 128 -15.70 5.81 -1.59
N TRP A 129 -14.92 6.55 -2.37
CA TRP A 129 -15.02 7.99 -2.55
C TRP A 129 -15.33 8.26 -4.02
N THR A 130 -16.41 9.01 -4.27
CA THR A 130 -16.85 9.32 -5.62
C THR A 130 -17.36 10.76 -5.72
N PRO A 131 -17.09 11.46 -6.85
CA PRO A 131 -17.62 12.80 -7.08
C PRO A 131 -19.11 12.79 -7.46
N ASP A 132 -19.65 11.64 -7.90
CA ASP A 132 -20.99 11.55 -8.47
C ASP A 132 -21.61 10.16 -8.21
N LEU A 133 -22.94 10.11 -8.14
CA LEU A 133 -23.74 8.89 -8.07
C LEU A 133 -24.56 8.62 -9.35
N ASP A 134 -24.32 9.40 -10.44
CA ASP A 134 -24.92 9.11 -11.73
C ASP A 134 -24.28 7.87 -12.38
N SER A 135 -25.04 6.81 -12.51
CA SER A 135 -24.59 5.56 -13.15
C SER A 135 -24.14 5.71 -14.61
N ASN A 136 -24.42 6.83 -15.25
CA ASN A 136 -23.97 7.14 -16.62
C ASN A 136 -22.69 7.95 -16.65
N ALA A 137 -22.16 8.39 -15.50
CA ALA A 137 -20.98 9.25 -15.43
C ALA A 137 -19.70 8.56 -15.93
N LYS A 138 -19.59 7.22 -15.75
CA LYS A 138 -18.48 6.37 -16.22
C LYS A 138 -17.11 6.92 -15.85
N LYS A 139 -16.94 7.29 -14.58
CA LYS A 139 -15.67 7.79 -14.05
C LYS A 139 -14.62 6.67 -14.00
N PRO A 140 -13.33 6.97 -14.22
CA PRO A 140 -12.25 6.03 -13.95
C PRO A 140 -12.29 5.55 -12.50
N VAL A 141 -12.03 4.26 -12.28
CA VAL A 141 -12.03 3.64 -10.95
C VAL A 141 -10.60 3.24 -10.58
N MET A 142 -10.16 3.64 -9.40
CA MET A 142 -8.88 3.25 -8.85
C MET A 142 -9.09 2.41 -7.60
N VAL A 143 -8.53 1.19 -7.56
CA VAL A 143 -8.68 0.26 -6.43
C VAL A 143 -7.35 0.14 -5.72
N TRP A 144 -7.30 0.59 -4.47
CA TRP A 144 -6.12 0.60 -3.62
C TRP A 144 -5.98 -0.68 -2.82
N PHE A 145 -4.83 -1.33 -2.95
CA PHE A 145 -4.37 -2.41 -2.07
C PHE A 145 -3.21 -1.92 -1.20
N HIS A 146 -3.41 -1.92 0.12
CA HIS A 146 -2.45 -1.41 1.09
C HIS A 146 -1.18 -2.26 1.21
N GLY A 147 -0.11 -1.67 1.75
CA GLY A 147 1.16 -2.29 2.05
C GLY A 147 1.16 -3.19 3.29
N GLY A 148 2.35 -3.33 3.91
CA GLY A 148 2.55 -4.20 5.07
C GLY A 148 2.80 -5.67 4.71
N GLY A 149 3.35 -5.94 3.53
CA GLY A 149 3.51 -7.28 2.98
C GLY A 149 2.16 -7.96 2.82
N TYR A 150 2.10 -9.24 3.19
CA TYR A 150 0.85 -9.99 3.35
C TYR A 150 0.46 -10.15 4.83
N ALA A 151 1.17 -9.48 5.74
CA ALA A 151 1.11 -9.74 7.17
C ALA A 151 0.39 -8.67 7.98
N ALA A 152 0.42 -7.41 7.55
CA ALA A 152 -0.06 -6.25 8.29
C ALA A 152 -0.68 -5.20 7.36
N GLY A 153 -1.10 -4.08 7.93
CA GLY A 153 -1.65 -2.95 7.20
C GLY A 153 -3.18 -2.93 7.15
N SER A 154 -3.70 -1.87 6.58
CA SER A 154 -5.13 -1.72 6.31
C SER A 154 -5.41 -0.66 5.24
N SER A 155 -6.61 -0.69 4.69
CA SER A 155 -7.08 0.27 3.68
C SER A 155 -7.13 1.72 4.15
N ILE A 156 -6.89 1.98 5.43
CA ILE A 156 -7.01 3.29 6.08
C ILE A 156 -5.81 3.65 6.96
N GLU A 157 -4.78 2.81 7.01
CA GLU A 157 -3.70 3.00 8.00
C GLU A 157 -2.96 4.34 7.84
N GLN A 158 -2.70 4.78 6.62
CA GLN A 158 -2.04 6.07 6.39
C GLN A 158 -3.05 7.17 6.10
N VAL A 159 -2.79 8.37 6.63
CA VAL A 159 -3.62 9.55 6.35
C VAL A 159 -3.63 9.90 4.86
N ALA A 160 -2.54 9.59 4.17
CA ALA A 160 -2.40 9.79 2.73
C ALA A 160 -3.39 8.96 1.87
N TYR A 161 -4.00 7.89 2.39
CA TYR A 161 -4.95 7.04 1.65
C TYR A 161 -6.35 7.66 1.53
N ASP A 162 -6.56 8.89 1.97
CA ASP A 162 -7.85 9.56 1.83
C ASP A 162 -8.21 9.77 0.35
N GLY A 163 -9.46 9.48 0.00
CA GLY A 163 -9.91 9.48 -1.39
C GLY A 163 -10.50 10.80 -1.89
N VAL A 164 -10.61 11.81 -1.03
CA VAL A 164 -11.26 13.08 -1.40
C VAL A 164 -10.53 13.77 -2.57
N SER A 165 -9.20 13.82 -2.56
CA SER A 165 -8.42 14.42 -3.67
C SER A 165 -8.59 13.68 -4.98
N ILE A 166 -8.60 12.34 -4.97
CA ILE A 166 -8.86 11.53 -6.18
C ILE A 166 -10.27 11.79 -6.71
N ALA A 167 -11.27 11.87 -5.84
CA ALA A 167 -12.63 12.16 -6.26
C ALA A 167 -12.80 13.61 -6.75
N LYS A 168 -12.38 14.58 -5.95
CA LYS A 168 -12.65 16.00 -6.20
C LYS A 168 -11.74 16.61 -7.27
N LYS A 169 -10.41 16.43 -7.11
CA LYS A 169 -9.41 16.98 -8.06
C LYS A 169 -9.26 16.09 -9.30
N GLY A 170 -9.40 14.76 -9.13
CA GLY A 170 -9.17 13.77 -10.17
C GLY A 170 -10.39 13.39 -11.00
N ASP A 171 -11.58 13.80 -10.58
CA ASP A 171 -12.87 13.40 -11.20
C ASP A 171 -12.95 11.87 -11.41
N SER A 172 -12.51 11.11 -10.41
CA SER A 172 -12.31 9.66 -10.45
C SER A 172 -12.84 9.03 -9.16
N ILE A 173 -12.96 7.72 -9.13
CA ILE A 173 -13.42 6.99 -7.95
C ILE A 173 -12.24 6.30 -7.29
N LEU A 174 -12.10 6.45 -5.96
CA LEU A 174 -11.22 5.60 -5.17
C LEU A 174 -12.03 4.52 -4.46
N VAL A 175 -11.55 3.29 -4.54
CA VAL A 175 -11.98 2.17 -3.70
C VAL A 175 -10.77 1.68 -2.91
N SER A 176 -10.83 1.67 -1.57
CA SER A 176 -9.77 1.08 -0.74
C SER A 176 -10.25 -0.19 -0.04
N VAL A 177 -9.45 -1.25 -0.07
CA VAL A 177 -9.87 -2.62 0.26
C VAL A 177 -9.14 -3.14 1.50
N ASN A 178 -9.91 -3.65 2.48
CA ASN A 178 -9.42 -4.53 3.54
C ASN A 178 -9.64 -5.99 3.14
N HIS A 179 -8.69 -6.85 3.45
CA HIS A 179 -8.75 -8.28 3.16
C HIS A 179 -8.03 -9.07 4.26
N ARG A 180 -8.19 -10.39 4.33
CA ARG A 180 -7.45 -11.23 5.28
C ARG A 180 -5.96 -11.18 5.04
N LEU A 181 -5.19 -11.20 6.13
CA LEU A 181 -3.75 -11.11 6.16
C LEU A 181 -3.16 -12.27 6.97
N ASN A 182 -1.84 -12.41 6.93
CA ASN A 182 -1.05 -13.33 7.76
C ASN A 182 -1.60 -14.76 7.77
N ILE A 183 -1.66 -15.41 8.94
CA ILE A 183 -2.15 -16.78 9.07
C ILE A 183 -3.63 -16.96 8.68
N LEU A 184 -4.42 -15.89 8.65
CA LEU A 184 -5.81 -15.94 8.22
C LEU A 184 -5.95 -15.93 6.68
N GLY A 185 -4.99 -15.33 5.97
CA GLY A 185 -5.01 -15.18 4.53
C GLY A 185 -4.12 -16.17 3.77
N TYR A 186 -3.07 -16.71 4.42
CA TYR A 186 -1.97 -17.36 3.70
C TYR A 186 -1.44 -18.65 4.34
N LEU A 187 -2.11 -19.21 5.34
CA LEU A 187 -1.69 -20.48 5.93
C LEU A 187 -2.22 -21.67 5.10
N ASP A 188 -1.32 -22.57 4.70
CA ASP A 188 -1.67 -23.74 3.87
C ASP A 188 -2.18 -24.91 4.72
N LEU A 189 -3.50 -25.10 4.71
CA LEU A 189 -4.17 -26.23 5.31
C LEU A 189 -4.57 -27.29 4.26
N SER A 190 -4.18 -27.15 3.00
CA SER A 190 -4.60 -28.06 1.91
C SER A 190 -4.29 -29.54 2.18
N PRO A 191 -3.21 -29.92 2.90
CA PRO A 191 -2.96 -31.32 3.24
C PRO A 191 -4.02 -31.97 4.18
N PHE A 192 -4.85 -31.13 4.82
CA PHE A 192 -5.80 -31.57 5.85
C PHE A 192 -7.25 -31.69 5.34
N GLY A 193 -7.52 -31.42 4.07
CA GLY A 193 -8.83 -31.64 3.47
C GLY A 193 -9.17 -30.73 2.30
N GLU A 194 -10.07 -31.18 1.45
CA GLU A 194 -10.45 -30.49 0.20
C GLU A 194 -11.01 -29.08 0.42
N LYS A 195 -11.73 -28.84 1.53
CA LYS A 195 -12.26 -27.51 1.86
C LYS A 195 -11.17 -26.46 2.05
N TYR A 196 -9.95 -26.87 2.38
CA TYR A 196 -8.79 -26.00 2.60
C TYR A 196 -7.89 -25.86 1.37
N LYS A 197 -8.27 -26.46 0.22
CA LYS A 197 -7.43 -26.55 -0.99
C LYS A 197 -6.73 -25.24 -1.34
N ASN A 198 -7.39 -24.11 -1.18
CA ASN A 198 -6.87 -22.78 -1.52
C ASN A 198 -6.61 -21.88 -0.29
N SER A 199 -6.50 -22.44 0.92
CA SER A 199 -6.35 -21.68 2.15
C SER A 199 -5.13 -20.75 2.15
N ALA A 200 -4.02 -21.17 1.51
CA ALA A 200 -2.83 -20.35 1.32
C ALA A 200 -3.03 -19.14 0.38
N ASN A 201 -4.17 -19.05 -0.28
CA ASN A 201 -4.53 -17.96 -1.19
C ASN A 201 -5.82 -17.23 -0.76
N ALA A 202 -6.30 -17.47 0.46
CA ALA A 202 -7.56 -16.90 0.94
C ALA A 202 -7.55 -15.36 0.97
N GLY A 203 -6.40 -14.75 1.31
CA GLY A 203 -6.23 -13.28 1.23
C GLY A 203 -6.30 -12.74 -0.20
N HIS A 204 -5.77 -13.47 -1.17
CA HIS A 204 -5.90 -13.12 -2.59
C HIS A 204 -7.33 -13.32 -3.11
N ALA A 205 -7.99 -14.38 -2.64
CA ALA A 205 -9.39 -14.60 -2.97
C ALA A 205 -10.30 -13.48 -2.46
N ASP A 206 -10.02 -12.93 -1.28
CA ASP A 206 -10.71 -11.75 -0.77
C ASP A 206 -10.53 -10.56 -1.72
N MET A 207 -9.31 -10.30 -2.22
CA MET A 207 -9.06 -9.21 -3.16
C MET A 207 -9.77 -9.42 -4.51
N VAL A 208 -9.79 -10.65 -5.03
CA VAL A 208 -10.58 -10.99 -6.23
C VAL A 208 -12.06 -10.76 -5.97
N ALA A 209 -12.59 -11.14 -4.81
CA ALA A 209 -13.99 -10.88 -4.43
C ALA A 209 -14.29 -9.39 -4.32
N ALA A 210 -13.34 -8.58 -3.83
CA ALA A 210 -13.48 -7.12 -3.82
C ALA A 210 -13.52 -6.54 -5.23
N LEU A 211 -12.67 -7.02 -6.13
CA LEU A 211 -12.68 -6.61 -7.54
C LEU A 211 -13.98 -7.05 -8.24
N GLN A 212 -14.49 -8.24 -7.95
CA GLN A 212 -15.80 -8.68 -8.44
C GLN A 212 -16.92 -7.77 -7.91
N TRP A 213 -16.86 -7.37 -6.63
CA TRP A 213 -17.80 -6.41 -6.09
C TRP A 213 -17.72 -5.07 -6.83
N VAL A 214 -16.52 -4.57 -7.13
CA VAL A 214 -16.32 -3.35 -7.92
C VAL A 214 -16.96 -3.51 -9.30
N HIS A 215 -16.68 -4.59 -10.02
CA HIS A 215 -17.27 -4.87 -11.32
C HIS A 215 -18.79 -4.84 -11.28
N ASP A 216 -19.42 -5.46 -10.28
CA ASP A 216 -20.87 -5.61 -10.20
C ASP A 216 -21.61 -4.37 -9.69
N ASN A 217 -20.93 -3.47 -8.96
CA ASN A 217 -21.59 -2.40 -8.23
C ASN A 217 -21.11 -0.98 -8.57
N ILE A 218 -19.88 -0.79 -9.06
CA ILE A 218 -19.26 0.54 -9.11
C ILE A 218 -19.97 1.50 -10.07
N ALA A 219 -20.70 0.99 -11.05
CA ALA A 219 -21.55 1.80 -11.91
C ALA A 219 -22.62 2.58 -11.11
N LEU A 220 -23.15 1.99 -10.01
CA LEU A 220 -24.11 2.63 -9.12
C LEU A 220 -23.49 3.75 -8.25
N PHE A 221 -22.18 3.85 -8.27
CA PHE A 221 -21.38 4.90 -7.66
C PHE A 221 -20.76 5.86 -8.71
N GLY A 222 -21.26 5.82 -9.96
CA GLY A 222 -20.79 6.66 -11.06
C GLY A 222 -19.55 6.16 -11.78
N GLY A 223 -19.02 4.97 -11.46
CA GLY A 223 -17.79 4.40 -12.03
C GLY A 223 -18.00 3.62 -13.32
N ASP A 224 -16.92 3.40 -14.04
CA ASP A 224 -16.86 2.51 -15.20
C ASP A 224 -16.19 1.19 -14.81
N PRO A 225 -16.93 0.06 -14.73
CA PRO A 225 -16.35 -1.24 -14.41
C PRO A 225 -15.36 -1.73 -15.48
N GLU A 226 -15.42 -1.18 -16.71
CA GLU A 226 -14.47 -1.48 -17.79
C GLU A 226 -13.24 -0.55 -17.78
N ASN A 227 -13.12 0.33 -16.80
CA ASN A 227 -11.99 1.25 -16.66
C ASN A 227 -11.44 1.30 -15.22
N VAL A 228 -11.00 0.13 -14.75
CA VAL A 228 -10.48 -0.10 -13.41
C VAL A 228 -8.95 -0.16 -13.43
N THR A 229 -8.30 0.65 -12.59
CA THR A 229 -6.87 0.60 -12.32
C THR A 229 -6.64 0.08 -10.91
N ILE A 230 -5.94 -1.03 -10.75
CA ILE A 230 -5.48 -1.49 -9.43
C ILE A 230 -4.13 -0.86 -9.11
N PHE A 231 -3.93 -0.45 -7.86
CA PHE A 231 -2.65 0.11 -7.46
C PHE A 231 -2.33 -0.19 -6.00
N GLY A 232 -1.05 -0.21 -5.67
CA GLY A 232 -0.60 -0.50 -4.32
C GLY A 232 0.88 -0.25 -4.13
N GLN A 233 1.27 -0.04 -2.86
CA GLN A 233 2.64 0.24 -2.49
C GLN A 233 3.17 -0.88 -1.58
N SER A 234 4.47 -1.21 -1.69
CA SER A 234 5.10 -2.28 -0.88
C SER A 234 4.39 -3.62 -1.13
N GLY A 235 3.94 -4.29 -0.06
CA GLY A 235 3.07 -5.46 -0.18
C GLY A 235 1.83 -5.24 -1.04
N GLY A 236 1.32 -4.01 -1.14
CA GLY A 236 0.24 -3.65 -2.06
C GLY A 236 0.68 -3.73 -3.53
N GLY A 237 1.89 -3.31 -3.84
CA GLY A 237 2.49 -3.46 -5.17
C GLY A 237 2.72 -4.94 -5.52
N MET A 238 3.17 -5.76 -4.55
CA MET A 238 3.26 -7.22 -4.71
C MET A 238 1.88 -7.80 -5.08
N LYS A 239 0.82 -7.40 -4.36
CA LYS A 239 -0.56 -7.84 -4.60
C LYS A 239 -1.07 -7.46 -6.00
N VAL A 240 -0.67 -6.29 -6.53
CA VAL A 240 -0.99 -5.91 -7.91
C VAL A 240 -0.38 -6.90 -8.90
N ILE A 241 0.90 -7.24 -8.74
CA ILE A 241 1.59 -8.24 -9.58
C ILE A 241 0.91 -9.61 -9.45
N ASP A 242 0.60 -10.03 -8.22
CA ASP A 242 -0.03 -11.32 -7.95
C ASP A 242 -1.42 -11.42 -8.60
N LEU A 243 -2.22 -10.36 -8.54
CA LEU A 243 -3.54 -10.31 -9.18
C LEU A 243 -3.46 -10.48 -10.70
N MET A 244 -2.39 -9.98 -11.35
CA MET A 244 -2.13 -10.24 -12.77
C MET A 244 -1.80 -11.71 -13.05
N GLN A 245 -1.44 -12.47 -12.02
CA GLN A 245 -1.10 -13.90 -12.09
C GLN A 245 -2.25 -14.83 -11.64
N ILE A 246 -3.43 -14.29 -11.36
CA ILE A 246 -4.61 -15.03 -10.90
C ILE A 246 -5.67 -15.07 -12.00
N PRO A 247 -6.00 -16.27 -12.57
CA PRO A 247 -6.99 -16.40 -13.64
C PRO A 247 -8.38 -15.87 -13.30
N SER A 248 -8.82 -16.02 -12.05
CA SER A 248 -10.14 -15.53 -11.62
C SER A 248 -10.22 -14.00 -11.46
N ALA A 249 -9.11 -13.29 -11.61
CA ALA A 249 -9.06 -11.82 -11.65
C ALA A 249 -9.11 -11.26 -13.08
N ASP A 250 -9.04 -12.12 -14.10
CA ASP A 250 -9.04 -11.69 -15.50
C ASP A 250 -10.32 -10.92 -15.85
N GLY A 251 -10.14 -9.75 -16.46
CA GLY A 251 -11.24 -8.86 -16.85
C GLY A 251 -11.77 -7.94 -15.72
N LEU A 252 -11.39 -8.16 -14.46
CA LEU A 252 -11.84 -7.32 -13.33
C LEU A 252 -11.08 -6.01 -13.20
N PHE A 253 -9.97 -5.84 -13.91
CA PHE A 253 -9.21 -4.60 -14.01
C PHE A 253 -8.46 -4.51 -15.34
N GLN A 254 -8.13 -3.30 -15.77
CA GLN A 254 -7.54 -3.04 -17.08
C GLN A 254 -6.16 -2.39 -17.00
N LYS A 255 -5.71 -1.96 -15.82
CA LYS A 255 -4.41 -1.30 -15.60
C LYS A 255 -3.87 -1.59 -14.21
N GLY A 256 -2.53 -1.55 -14.06
CA GLY A 256 -1.87 -1.74 -12.77
C GLY A 256 -0.80 -0.69 -12.49
N LEU A 257 -0.72 -0.19 -11.23
CA LEU A 257 0.41 0.61 -10.75
C LEU A 257 1.07 -0.12 -9.57
N VAL A 258 2.34 -0.43 -9.73
CA VAL A 258 3.19 -1.11 -8.74
C VAL A 258 4.16 -0.10 -8.14
N MET A 259 3.97 0.24 -6.87
CA MET A 259 4.81 1.19 -6.15
C MET A 259 5.68 0.43 -5.15
N SER A 260 7.01 0.40 -5.36
CA SER A 260 7.98 -0.24 -4.45
C SER A 260 7.55 -1.64 -3.98
N GLY A 261 7.11 -2.48 -4.93
CA GLY A 261 6.51 -3.79 -4.64
C GLY A 261 7.14 -4.96 -5.40
N VAL A 262 8.35 -4.82 -5.92
CA VAL A 262 9.00 -5.89 -6.68
C VAL A 262 10.12 -6.51 -5.86
N MET A 263 10.04 -7.83 -5.68
CA MET A 263 11.08 -8.65 -5.08
C MET A 263 11.40 -9.80 -6.04
N GLU A 264 12.68 -10.06 -6.29
CA GLU A 264 13.10 -11.14 -7.18
C GLU A 264 12.99 -12.51 -6.52
N ASP A 265 13.35 -12.60 -5.25
CA ASP A 265 13.19 -13.79 -4.44
C ASP A 265 11.76 -13.90 -3.89
N ASP A 266 11.28 -15.12 -3.66
CA ASP A 266 10.09 -15.39 -2.86
C ASP A 266 10.51 -15.47 -1.37
N PRO A 267 10.48 -14.34 -0.64
CA PRO A 267 11.07 -14.28 0.69
C PRO A 267 10.27 -15.05 1.74
N LEU A 268 9.02 -15.32 1.44
CA LEU A 268 8.09 -15.99 2.34
C LEU A 268 7.92 -17.46 1.98
N GLY A 269 8.67 -17.86 0.94
CA GLY A 269 9.12 -19.21 0.66
C GLY A 269 8.01 -20.24 0.67
N ALA A 270 6.98 -20.02 -0.18
CA ALA A 270 6.05 -21.14 -0.35
C ALA A 270 6.76 -22.34 -0.96
N GLY A 271 7.71 -22.14 -1.87
CA GLY A 271 8.43 -23.23 -2.52
C GLY A 271 7.51 -24.40 -2.87
N GLU A 272 8.07 -25.61 -2.91
CA GLU A 272 7.28 -26.84 -3.08
C GLU A 272 6.76 -27.42 -1.74
N LYS A 273 7.12 -26.82 -0.59
CA LYS A 273 6.71 -27.30 0.73
C LYS A 273 5.27 -26.91 1.04
N ASP A 274 4.57 -27.77 1.78
CA ASP A 274 3.20 -27.54 2.22
C ASP A 274 3.10 -27.20 3.71
N GLY A 275 1.89 -26.93 4.17
CA GLY A 275 1.62 -26.54 5.55
C GLY A 275 1.62 -27.68 6.57
N THR A 276 1.95 -28.92 6.20
CA THR A 276 1.85 -30.07 7.11
C THR A 276 2.65 -29.86 8.39
N GLU A 277 3.89 -29.40 8.29
CA GLU A 277 4.77 -29.21 9.45
C GLU A 277 4.26 -28.13 10.40
N ILE A 278 3.97 -26.91 9.87
CA ILE A 278 3.51 -25.78 10.67
C ILE A 278 2.15 -26.06 11.33
N ILE A 279 1.20 -26.61 10.59
CA ILE A 279 -0.14 -26.93 11.12
C ILE A 279 -0.05 -28.00 12.19
N THR A 280 0.71 -29.08 11.99
CA THR A 280 0.91 -30.13 13.00
C THR A 280 1.56 -29.57 14.26
N ALA A 281 2.56 -28.68 14.12
CA ALA A 281 3.21 -28.04 15.26
C ALA A 281 2.27 -27.10 16.01
N MET A 282 1.43 -26.33 15.32
CA MET A 282 0.41 -25.47 15.92
C MET A 282 -0.64 -26.29 16.68
N MET A 283 -1.19 -27.35 16.07
CA MET A 283 -2.13 -28.27 16.73
C MET A 283 -1.54 -28.86 18.00
N LYS A 284 -0.30 -29.35 17.94
CA LYS A 284 0.41 -29.86 19.11
C LYS A 284 0.60 -28.79 20.20
N ALA A 285 0.92 -27.56 19.83
CA ALA A 285 1.11 -26.45 20.77
C ALA A 285 -0.20 -26.06 21.48
N LEU A 286 -1.35 -26.25 20.81
CA LEU A 286 -2.71 -25.99 21.31
C LEU A 286 -3.33 -27.22 22.01
N GLY A 287 -2.72 -28.41 21.87
CA GLY A 287 -3.29 -29.65 22.41
C GLY A 287 -4.47 -30.17 21.58
N PHE A 288 -4.50 -29.90 20.31
CA PHE A 288 -5.55 -30.30 19.36
C PHE A 288 -5.18 -31.60 18.62
N ASP A 289 -6.18 -32.40 18.32
CA ASP A 289 -6.08 -33.64 17.56
C ASP A 289 -6.86 -33.59 16.22
N ASP A 290 -7.66 -32.55 16.01
CA ASP A 290 -8.41 -32.28 14.77
C ASP A 290 -8.10 -30.87 14.26
N VAL A 291 -7.75 -30.75 12.97
CA VAL A 291 -7.47 -29.48 12.32
C VAL A 291 -8.65 -28.51 12.37
N ALA A 292 -9.89 -29.01 12.35
CA ALA A 292 -11.10 -28.20 12.45
C ALA A 292 -11.17 -27.38 13.74
N GLN A 293 -10.44 -27.77 14.81
CA GLN A 293 -10.36 -26.98 16.04
C GLN A 293 -9.61 -25.64 15.82
N LEU A 294 -8.77 -25.54 14.78
CA LEU A 294 -8.10 -24.27 14.41
C LEU A 294 -9.08 -23.25 13.84
N GLU A 295 -10.22 -23.66 13.31
CA GLU A 295 -11.25 -22.77 12.75
C GLU A 295 -11.94 -21.92 13.81
N THR A 296 -12.07 -22.46 15.02
CA THR A 296 -12.88 -21.86 16.09
C THR A 296 -12.08 -21.36 17.29
N VAL A 297 -10.80 -21.73 17.39
CA VAL A 297 -9.95 -21.22 18.47
C VAL A 297 -9.85 -19.70 18.42
N PRO A 298 -9.91 -18.95 19.54
CA PRO A 298 -9.75 -17.49 19.53
C PRO A 298 -8.48 -17.06 18.83
N TYR A 299 -8.56 -16.05 17.94
CA TYR A 299 -7.41 -15.59 17.15
C TYR A 299 -6.14 -15.33 17.98
N PRO A 300 -6.19 -14.68 19.17
CA PRO A 300 -4.98 -14.49 19.99
C PRO A 300 -4.28 -15.80 20.36
N GLN A 301 -5.02 -16.89 20.56
CA GLN A 301 -4.45 -18.22 20.87
C GLN A 301 -3.83 -18.85 19.61
N LEU A 302 -4.51 -18.71 18.46
CA LEU A 302 -3.99 -19.15 17.17
C LEU A 302 -2.68 -18.44 16.82
N ALA A 303 -2.66 -17.10 16.94
CA ALA A 303 -1.49 -16.27 16.71
C ALA A 303 -0.32 -16.59 17.66
N ALA A 304 -0.62 -16.82 18.95
CA ALA A 304 0.39 -17.22 19.93
C ALA A 304 0.98 -18.60 19.63
N ALA A 305 0.16 -19.56 19.19
CA ALA A 305 0.64 -20.88 18.79
C ALA A 305 1.57 -20.78 17.55
N TYR A 306 1.16 -20.01 16.54
CA TYR A 306 1.97 -19.71 15.36
C TYR A 306 3.30 -19.06 15.76
N ALA A 307 3.27 -17.96 16.51
CA ALA A 307 4.47 -17.23 16.94
C ALA A 307 5.46 -18.11 17.71
N LYS A 308 4.96 -19.12 18.43
CA LYS A 308 5.78 -20.07 19.18
C LYS A 308 6.53 -21.06 18.27
N VAL A 309 5.90 -21.50 17.17
CA VAL A 309 6.44 -22.62 16.38
C VAL A 309 7.10 -22.16 15.07
N ALA A 310 6.60 -21.09 14.44
CA ALA A 310 7.06 -20.62 13.13
C ALA A 310 8.56 -20.27 13.06
N PRO A 311 9.20 -19.62 14.07
CA PRO A 311 10.62 -19.27 13.97
C PRO A 311 11.54 -20.48 13.81
N ALA A 312 11.29 -21.56 14.53
CA ALA A 312 12.11 -22.76 14.44
C ALA A 312 11.93 -23.48 13.08
N ILE A 313 10.72 -23.49 12.55
CA ILE A 313 10.40 -24.07 11.26
C ILE A 313 11.05 -23.25 10.15
N ALA A 314 10.93 -21.92 10.18
CA ALA A 314 11.56 -21.02 9.22
C ALA A 314 13.10 -21.19 9.23
N GLN A 315 13.72 -21.28 10.42
CA GLN A 315 15.17 -21.49 10.55
C GLN A 315 15.64 -22.81 9.94
N SER A 316 14.79 -23.84 9.95
CA SER A 316 15.06 -25.12 9.26
C SER A 316 14.72 -25.07 7.75
N GLY A 317 14.28 -23.94 7.24
CA GLY A 317 13.82 -23.75 5.87
C GLY A 317 12.45 -24.39 5.60
N GLY A 318 11.63 -24.62 6.65
CA GLY A 318 10.27 -25.11 6.52
C GLY A 318 9.30 -24.02 6.04
N TYR A 319 8.14 -24.44 5.52
CA TYR A 319 7.05 -23.54 5.14
C TYR A 319 6.33 -23.02 6.40
N ILE A 320 6.12 -21.71 6.46
CA ILE A 320 5.43 -21.07 7.60
C ILE A 320 4.15 -20.31 7.21
N GLY A 321 3.87 -20.16 5.91
CA GLY A 321 2.71 -19.41 5.43
C GLY A 321 2.83 -17.90 5.64
N GLY A 322 3.37 -17.20 4.69
CA GLY A 322 3.55 -15.74 4.80
C GLY A 322 3.13 -14.99 3.55
N GLY A 323 2.75 -15.71 2.50
CA GLY A 323 2.32 -15.18 1.21
C GLY A 323 1.55 -16.21 0.40
N PRO A 324 1.07 -15.84 -0.79
CA PRO A 324 0.30 -16.73 -1.65
C PRO A 324 1.14 -17.91 -2.11
N LYS A 325 0.48 -19.06 -2.32
CA LYS A 325 1.13 -20.28 -2.78
C LYS A 325 0.79 -20.55 -4.23
N LYS A 326 1.84 -20.82 -5.03
CA LYS A 326 1.72 -21.24 -6.43
C LYS A 326 0.89 -22.51 -6.56
N GLY A 327 -0.02 -22.52 -7.54
CA GLY A 327 -0.90 -23.66 -7.82
C GLY A 327 -1.97 -23.30 -8.86
N ASP A 328 -3.09 -24.02 -8.83
CA ASP A 328 -4.20 -23.78 -9.76
C ASP A 328 -4.85 -22.39 -9.59
N TYR A 329 -4.80 -21.83 -8.37
CA TYR A 329 -5.40 -20.54 -8.06
C TYR A 329 -4.47 -19.35 -8.41
N PHE A 330 -3.18 -19.46 -8.09
CA PHE A 330 -2.16 -18.43 -8.30
C PHE A 330 -0.99 -19.00 -9.11
N TYR A 331 -0.67 -18.37 -10.23
CA TYR A 331 0.33 -18.89 -11.17
C TYR A 331 1.77 -18.80 -10.65
N GLY A 332 2.03 -17.95 -9.66
CA GLY A 332 3.33 -17.75 -9.03
C GLY A 332 4.04 -16.46 -9.43
N ASN A 333 5.21 -16.22 -8.82
CA ASN A 333 6.03 -15.05 -9.07
C ASN A 333 6.48 -15.01 -10.56
N PRO A 334 6.35 -13.87 -11.26
CA PRO A 334 6.76 -13.74 -12.66
C PRO A 334 8.24 -14.02 -12.94
N PHE A 335 9.14 -13.84 -11.98
CA PHE A 335 10.56 -14.17 -12.18
C PHE A 335 10.80 -15.67 -12.36
N ASP A 336 9.97 -16.51 -11.73
CA ASP A 336 10.06 -17.97 -11.81
C ASP A 336 9.12 -18.57 -12.86
N ALA A 337 7.89 -18.04 -12.91
CA ALA A 337 6.82 -18.59 -13.72
C ALA A 337 6.65 -17.89 -15.08
N GLY A 338 7.21 -16.69 -15.25
CA GLY A 338 6.85 -15.77 -16.32
C GLY A 338 5.49 -15.11 -16.06
N PHE A 339 5.17 -14.10 -16.83
CA PHE A 339 3.81 -13.53 -16.83
C PHE A 339 2.86 -14.42 -17.63
N ARG A 340 1.60 -14.50 -17.18
CA ARG A 340 0.52 -15.11 -17.98
C ARG A 340 0.27 -14.26 -19.24
N GLU A 341 -0.18 -14.91 -20.31
CA GLU A 341 -0.47 -14.22 -21.59
C GLU A 341 -1.45 -13.05 -21.40
N HIS A 342 -2.51 -13.24 -20.61
CA HIS A 342 -3.48 -12.20 -20.30
C HIS A 342 -2.85 -10.98 -19.61
N ALA A 343 -1.88 -11.18 -18.72
CA ALA A 343 -1.22 -10.11 -17.99
C ALA A 343 -0.55 -9.07 -18.91
N HIS A 344 0.03 -9.51 -20.05
CA HIS A 344 0.65 -8.61 -21.03
C HIS A 344 -0.32 -7.64 -21.71
N GLN A 345 -1.63 -7.86 -21.61
CA GLN A 345 -2.65 -6.96 -22.15
C GLN A 345 -2.94 -5.76 -21.20
N ILE A 346 -2.44 -5.83 -19.97
CA ILE A 346 -2.71 -4.86 -18.91
C ILE A 346 -1.52 -3.89 -18.80
N PRO A 347 -1.62 -2.63 -19.27
CA PRO A 347 -0.55 -1.65 -19.09
C PRO A 347 -0.17 -1.52 -17.61
N MET A 348 1.12 -1.38 -17.36
CA MET A 348 1.66 -1.29 -16.00
C MET A 348 2.52 -0.04 -15.83
N MET A 349 2.21 0.77 -14.82
CA MET A 349 3.14 1.77 -14.29
C MET A 349 3.84 1.15 -13.09
N ILE A 350 5.17 1.29 -12.99
CA ILE A 350 5.95 0.57 -11.99
C ILE A 350 7.14 1.42 -11.53
N GLY A 351 7.46 1.42 -10.25
CA GLY A 351 8.61 2.18 -9.79
C GLY A 351 8.97 1.97 -8.33
N THR A 352 9.97 2.75 -7.91
CA THR A 352 10.56 2.71 -6.57
C THR A 352 10.83 4.12 -6.07
N VAL A 353 11.14 4.25 -4.79
CA VAL A 353 11.74 5.45 -4.23
C VAL A 353 13.26 5.28 -4.14
N TYR A 354 13.99 6.39 -4.02
CA TYR A 354 15.46 6.40 -4.05
C TYR A 354 16.11 5.51 -3.00
N GLY A 355 15.64 5.56 -1.75
CA GLY A 355 16.33 4.95 -0.62
C GLY A 355 15.59 3.83 0.07
N GLU A 356 14.31 3.65 -0.22
CA GLU A 356 13.47 2.62 0.40
C GLU A 356 13.75 2.48 1.91
N PHE A 357 14.02 1.28 2.38
CA PHE A 357 14.30 0.98 3.79
C PHE A 357 15.66 1.52 4.27
N ALA A 358 16.63 1.70 3.37
CA ALA A 358 17.96 2.20 3.73
C ALA A 358 17.94 3.62 4.34
N THR A 359 16.85 4.34 4.17
CA THR A 359 16.69 5.73 4.66
C THR A 359 15.84 5.88 5.91
N PHE A 360 15.33 4.81 6.52
CA PHE A 360 14.58 4.93 7.78
C PHE A 360 15.46 5.36 8.95
N ALA A 361 16.71 4.91 9.01
CA ALA A 361 17.63 5.33 10.06
C ALA A 361 17.93 6.84 9.99
N PRO A 362 18.08 7.52 11.14
CA PRO A 362 18.56 8.90 11.17
C PRO A 362 19.96 9.02 10.57
N ALA A 363 20.25 10.17 9.93
CA ALA A 363 21.60 10.43 9.42
C ALA A 363 22.63 10.46 10.56
N ALA A 364 23.69 9.67 10.43
CA ALA A 364 24.75 9.61 11.44
C ALA A 364 25.63 10.88 11.49
N TYR A 365 25.54 11.75 10.47
CA TYR A 365 26.32 12.98 10.31
C TYR A 365 25.59 14.00 9.45
N ASP A 366 26.04 15.26 9.53
CA ASP A 366 25.59 16.32 8.63
C ASP A 366 26.36 16.22 7.31
N LYS A 367 25.75 15.60 6.29
CA LYS A 367 26.39 15.38 4.98
C LYS A 367 26.83 16.68 4.30
N ASN A 368 26.18 17.81 4.63
CA ASN A 368 26.48 19.11 4.02
C ASN A 368 27.78 19.74 4.57
N LYS A 369 28.36 19.15 5.62
CA LYS A 369 29.65 19.58 6.21
C LYS A 369 30.81 18.69 5.82
N LEU A 370 30.57 17.59 5.12
CA LEU A 370 31.62 16.66 4.71
C LEU A 370 32.45 17.22 3.55
N THR A 371 33.77 17.11 3.65
CA THR A 371 34.68 17.35 2.52
C THR A 371 34.67 16.18 1.55
N ALA A 372 35.17 16.38 0.34
CA ALA A 372 35.28 15.30 -0.65
C ALA A 372 36.17 14.13 -0.16
N GLU A 373 37.22 14.44 0.59
CA GLU A 373 38.11 13.45 1.20
C GLU A 373 37.41 12.64 2.27
N GLU A 374 36.64 13.30 3.15
CA GLU A 374 35.86 12.61 4.19
C GLU A 374 34.77 11.71 3.59
N ILE A 375 34.09 12.16 2.54
CA ILE A 375 33.13 11.34 1.79
C ILE A 375 33.81 10.08 1.27
N LEU A 376 34.95 10.24 0.58
CA LEU A 376 35.67 9.10 0.03
C LEU A 376 36.17 8.13 1.12
N GLU A 377 36.62 8.63 2.26
CA GLU A 377 37.02 7.78 3.39
C GLU A 377 35.86 7.02 4.02
N ILE A 378 34.64 7.62 4.03
CA ILE A 378 33.41 6.93 4.45
C ILE A 378 33.08 5.81 3.45
N LEU A 379 33.11 6.11 2.15
CA LEU A 379 32.80 5.15 1.10
C LEU A 379 33.80 3.99 1.04
N LYS A 380 35.09 4.24 1.29
CA LYS A 380 36.13 3.18 1.36
C LYS A 380 35.83 2.16 2.45
N LYS A 381 35.19 2.54 3.56
CA LYS A 381 34.81 1.59 4.62
C LYS A 381 33.77 0.59 4.14
N VAL A 382 32.94 0.95 3.17
CA VAL A 382 31.85 0.13 2.62
C VAL A 382 32.27 -0.57 1.33
N TYR A 383 32.88 0.18 0.40
CA TYR A 383 33.18 -0.29 -0.95
C TYR A 383 34.67 -0.63 -1.19
N GLY A 384 35.53 -0.47 -0.16
CA GLY A 384 36.97 -0.77 -0.26
C GLY A 384 37.63 -0.02 -1.42
N ASP A 385 38.46 -0.73 -2.21
CA ASP A 385 39.18 -0.19 -3.37
C ASP A 385 38.24 0.25 -4.53
N ASN A 386 36.97 -0.12 -4.50
CA ASN A 386 36.01 0.25 -5.52
C ASN A 386 35.28 1.60 -5.24
N ALA A 387 35.53 2.22 -4.08
CA ALA A 387 34.82 3.42 -3.61
C ALA A 387 34.86 4.59 -4.61
N GLU A 388 36.02 4.87 -5.25
CA GLU A 388 36.13 5.94 -6.24
C GLU A 388 35.24 5.68 -7.47
N LYS A 389 35.23 4.43 -7.98
CA LYS A 389 34.40 4.06 -9.14
C LYS A 389 32.90 4.13 -8.83
N VAL A 390 32.50 3.69 -7.63
CA VAL A 390 31.12 3.82 -7.17
C VAL A 390 30.73 5.30 -7.08
N LEU A 391 31.59 6.15 -6.49
CA LEU A 391 31.33 7.58 -6.37
C LEU A 391 31.24 8.27 -7.73
N ASP A 392 32.12 7.94 -8.67
CA ASP A 392 32.12 8.51 -10.03
C ASP A 392 30.84 8.12 -10.79
N ALA A 393 30.49 6.83 -10.77
CA ALA A 393 29.26 6.35 -11.38
C ALA A 393 28.01 6.98 -10.74
N PHE A 394 28.05 7.14 -9.41
CA PHE A 394 26.96 7.79 -8.68
C PHE A 394 26.80 9.26 -9.07
N LYS A 395 27.87 10.03 -9.17
CA LYS A 395 27.82 11.43 -9.59
C LYS A 395 27.38 11.61 -11.04
N GLU A 396 27.65 10.62 -11.91
CA GLU A 396 27.13 10.60 -13.29
C GLU A 396 25.61 10.44 -13.30
N ALA A 397 25.08 9.51 -12.49
CA ALA A 397 23.65 9.21 -12.42
C ALA A 397 22.85 10.26 -11.63
N TYR A 398 23.42 10.75 -10.52
CA TYR A 398 22.79 11.65 -9.55
C TYR A 398 23.64 12.90 -9.27
N PRO A 399 23.84 13.78 -10.28
CA PRO A 399 24.79 14.91 -10.18
C PRO A 399 24.42 15.94 -9.10
N GLU A 400 23.12 16.03 -8.75
CA GLU A 400 22.62 16.98 -7.75
C GLU A 400 22.69 16.46 -6.31
N LYS A 401 22.96 15.16 -6.11
CA LYS A 401 23.01 14.56 -4.76
C LYS A 401 24.41 14.61 -4.16
N ASN A 402 24.45 14.64 -2.82
CA ASN A 402 25.72 14.52 -2.12
C ASN A 402 26.33 13.12 -2.36
N GLY A 403 27.65 13.05 -2.61
CA GLY A 403 28.31 11.78 -2.92
C GLY A 403 28.13 10.69 -1.86
N VAL A 404 27.92 11.06 -0.60
CA VAL A 404 27.66 10.09 0.48
C VAL A 404 26.26 9.47 0.40
N ASP A 405 25.33 10.09 -0.32
CA ASP A 405 23.97 9.56 -0.47
C ASP A 405 23.94 8.23 -1.26
N VAL A 406 25.01 7.86 -1.93
CA VAL A 406 25.16 6.53 -2.52
C VAL A 406 24.99 5.40 -1.49
N LEU A 407 25.26 5.66 -0.22
CA LEU A 407 25.05 4.69 0.87
C LEU A 407 23.57 4.47 1.19
N ALA A 408 22.74 5.42 0.81
CA ALA A 408 21.28 5.38 1.00
C ALA A 408 20.52 4.90 -0.24
N ILE A 409 21.22 4.53 -1.34
CA ILE A 409 20.55 4.02 -2.54
C ILE A 409 19.89 2.66 -2.25
N ASP A 410 18.68 2.48 -2.74
CA ASP A 410 17.96 1.21 -2.58
C ASP A 410 18.67 0.07 -3.32
N ARG A 411 18.93 -1.03 -2.62
CA ARG A 411 19.58 -2.23 -3.13
C ARG A 411 18.67 -3.46 -3.14
N ALA A 412 17.42 -3.29 -2.73
CA ALA A 412 16.46 -4.39 -2.62
C ALA A 412 15.45 -4.42 -3.76
N MET A 413 14.91 -3.26 -4.15
CA MET A 413 13.74 -3.18 -5.03
C MET A 413 14.05 -2.56 -6.39
N ARG A 414 15.04 -1.65 -6.49
CA ARG A 414 15.29 -0.90 -7.74
C ARG A 414 15.70 -1.81 -8.90
N GLU A 415 16.73 -2.64 -8.74
CA GLU A 415 17.17 -3.54 -9.80
C GLU A 415 16.10 -4.59 -10.16
N PRO A 416 15.44 -5.28 -9.19
CA PRO A 416 14.32 -6.15 -9.49
C PRO A 416 13.17 -5.46 -10.24
N THR A 417 12.85 -4.20 -9.89
CA THR A 417 11.80 -3.42 -10.57
C THR A 417 12.14 -3.18 -12.03
N VAL A 418 13.35 -2.73 -12.34
CA VAL A 418 13.82 -2.53 -13.73
C VAL A 418 13.80 -3.86 -14.49
N LYS A 419 14.30 -4.93 -13.87
CA LYS A 419 14.32 -6.28 -14.45
C LYS A 419 12.91 -6.80 -14.76
N LEU A 420 11.96 -6.59 -13.84
CA LEU A 420 10.57 -7.01 -14.04
C LEU A 420 9.90 -6.22 -15.17
N ALA A 421 10.12 -4.90 -15.26
CA ALA A 421 9.60 -4.06 -16.33
C ALA A 421 10.13 -4.52 -17.71
N LYS A 422 11.43 -4.79 -17.81
CA LYS A 422 12.06 -5.34 -19.03
C LYS A 422 11.51 -6.74 -19.38
N LEU A 423 11.32 -7.62 -18.38
CA LEU A 423 10.71 -8.94 -18.56
C LEU A 423 9.27 -8.83 -19.10
N PHE A 424 8.51 -7.90 -18.55
CA PHE A 424 7.14 -7.63 -18.97
C PHE A 424 7.07 -7.10 -20.41
N ALA A 425 7.93 -6.14 -20.75
CA ALA A 425 8.06 -5.59 -22.12
C ALA A 425 8.50 -6.66 -23.13
N LYS A 426 9.41 -7.55 -22.74
CA LYS A 426 9.85 -8.69 -23.58
C LYS A 426 8.70 -9.63 -23.96
N GLY A 427 7.69 -9.76 -23.10
CA GLY A 427 6.46 -10.50 -23.36
C GLY A 427 5.42 -9.72 -24.18
N GLY A 428 5.72 -8.47 -24.59
CA GLY A 428 4.80 -7.60 -25.33
C GLY A 428 3.91 -6.72 -24.47
N GLY A 429 4.11 -6.72 -23.15
CA GLY A 429 3.40 -5.83 -22.23
C GLY A 429 3.95 -4.41 -22.27
N LYS A 430 3.11 -3.43 -21.91
CA LYS A 430 3.48 -2.02 -21.81
C LYS A 430 3.81 -1.64 -20.38
N ALA A 431 5.04 -1.20 -20.12
CA ALA A 431 5.46 -0.76 -18.79
C ALA A 431 6.03 0.66 -18.83
N TYR A 432 5.70 1.46 -17.81
CA TYR A 432 6.19 2.81 -17.59
C TYR A 432 6.94 2.86 -16.27
N LEU A 433 8.24 3.09 -16.32
CA LEU A 433 9.12 2.99 -15.16
C LEU A 433 9.37 4.34 -14.50
N TYR A 434 9.26 4.44 -13.15
CA TYR A 434 9.61 5.65 -12.42
C TYR A 434 10.59 5.40 -11.27
N ASN A 435 11.24 6.49 -10.83
CA ASN A 435 11.95 6.58 -9.55
C ASN A 435 11.61 7.91 -8.87
N PHE A 436 11.12 7.84 -7.63
CA PHE A 436 10.88 9.01 -6.81
C PHE A 436 12.14 9.31 -5.99
N ALA A 437 12.87 10.35 -6.38
CA ALA A 437 14.21 10.65 -5.90
C ALA A 437 14.29 11.97 -5.08
N LEU A 438 13.17 12.51 -4.64
CA LEU A 438 13.12 13.76 -3.89
C LEU A 438 13.97 13.71 -2.62
N GLU A 439 14.71 14.77 -2.37
CA GLU A 439 15.39 15.01 -1.09
C GLU A 439 14.57 15.98 -0.24
N PHE A 440 14.26 15.57 0.99
CA PHE A 440 13.47 16.33 1.95
C PHE A 440 14.37 17.21 2.84
N PRO A 441 13.94 18.44 3.23
CA PRO A 441 14.82 19.43 3.86
C PRO A 441 15.12 19.20 5.34
N PHE A 442 14.75 18.07 5.93
CA PHE A 442 15.06 17.73 7.32
C PHE A 442 16.19 16.70 7.41
N GLN A 443 16.76 16.49 8.59
CA GLN A 443 17.91 15.59 8.83
C GLN A 443 19.06 15.82 7.83
N HIS A 444 19.39 17.08 7.54
CA HIS A 444 20.47 17.49 6.64
C HIS A 444 20.29 17.12 5.17
N GLY A 445 19.06 16.96 4.72
CA GLY A 445 18.72 16.51 3.38
C GLY A 445 18.44 15.00 3.36
N LYS A 446 17.27 14.59 3.89
CA LYS A 446 16.87 13.18 3.92
C LYS A 446 16.43 12.72 2.54
N PRO A 447 17.07 11.68 1.97
CA PRO A 447 16.59 11.07 0.73
C PRO A 447 15.21 10.42 0.92
N ALA A 448 14.46 10.26 -0.18
CA ALA A 448 13.17 9.58 -0.19
C ALA A 448 13.25 8.20 0.48
N TRP A 449 12.30 7.91 1.36
CA TRP A 449 12.17 6.66 2.12
C TRP A 449 10.96 5.85 1.62
N HIS A 450 10.90 4.59 1.99
CA HIS A 450 9.78 3.70 1.65
C HIS A 450 8.43 4.34 2.00
N CYS A 451 7.47 4.37 1.07
CA CYS A 451 6.16 5.04 1.15
C CYS A 451 6.15 6.57 0.96
N SER A 452 7.30 7.24 0.79
CA SER A 452 7.33 8.71 0.69
C SER A 452 6.69 9.28 -0.58
N ASP A 453 6.46 8.48 -1.59
CA ASP A 453 5.77 8.84 -2.84
C ASP A 453 4.24 8.76 -2.75
N ILE A 454 3.70 8.01 -1.79
CA ILE A 454 2.25 7.79 -1.66
C ILE A 454 1.46 9.09 -1.56
N PRO A 455 1.82 10.08 -0.71
CA PRO A 455 1.07 11.32 -0.60
C PRO A 455 0.94 12.06 -1.95
N TYR A 456 1.99 12.01 -2.76
CA TYR A 456 2.01 12.65 -4.08
C TYR A 456 1.13 11.93 -5.10
N PHE A 457 1.12 10.59 -5.10
CA PHE A 457 0.23 9.81 -5.96
C PHE A 457 -1.25 9.98 -5.59
N PHE A 458 -1.58 10.18 -4.32
CA PHE A 458 -2.95 10.41 -3.86
C PHE A 458 -3.41 11.87 -3.99
N GLY A 459 -2.50 12.82 -4.30
CA GLY A 459 -2.80 14.26 -4.29
C GLY A 459 -3.06 14.80 -2.88
N ASN A 460 -2.37 14.23 -1.88
CA ASN A 460 -2.54 14.42 -0.45
C ASN A 460 -1.21 14.78 0.25
N ALA A 461 -0.26 15.40 -0.45
CA ALA A 461 1.01 15.79 0.16
C ALA A 461 0.80 16.80 1.31
N ASP A 462 -0.28 17.57 1.25
CA ASP A 462 -0.70 18.50 2.30
C ASP A 462 -1.22 17.83 3.59
N LEU A 463 -1.68 16.57 3.50
CA LEU A 463 -2.10 15.78 4.67
C LEU A 463 -0.92 15.18 5.44
N VAL A 464 0.29 15.21 4.88
CA VAL A 464 1.51 14.65 5.48
C VAL A 464 2.51 15.79 5.65
N GLU A 465 2.60 16.38 6.85
CA GLU A 465 3.32 17.61 7.13
C GLU A 465 4.76 17.63 6.58
N ILE A 466 5.49 16.52 6.73
CA ILE A 466 6.88 16.42 6.25
C ILE A 466 7.01 16.38 4.72
N CYS A 467 5.92 16.10 4.00
CA CYS A 467 5.87 16.14 2.55
C CYS A 467 5.57 17.54 1.99
N GLY A 468 5.16 18.49 2.84
CA GLY A 468 4.86 19.86 2.46
C GLY A 468 6.13 20.72 2.33
N ILE A 469 6.86 20.61 1.21
CA ILE A 469 8.07 21.41 0.94
C ILE A 469 7.67 22.64 0.12
N PRO A 470 7.84 23.89 0.65
CA PRO A 470 7.50 25.10 -0.08
C PRO A 470 8.15 25.15 -1.47
N ASP A 471 7.42 25.63 -2.47
CA ASP A 471 7.83 25.77 -3.88
C ASP A 471 8.22 24.45 -4.60
N VAL A 472 8.03 23.30 -3.97
CA VAL A 472 8.38 21.99 -4.53
C VAL A 472 7.17 21.06 -4.58
N SER A 473 6.51 20.85 -3.42
CA SER A 473 5.52 19.77 -3.28
C SER A 473 4.30 19.95 -4.17
N ASP A 474 3.75 21.14 -4.29
CA ASP A 474 2.57 21.40 -5.13
C ASP A 474 2.83 21.07 -6.61
N LYS A 475 4.02 21.46 -7.12
CA LYS A 475 4.43 21.15 -8.48
C LYS A 475 4.60 19.65 -8.66
N LEU A 476 5.36 19.01 -7.78
CA LEU A 476 5.68 17.59 -7.87
C LEU A 476 4.41 16.72 -7.67
N GLU A 477 3.51 17.12 -6.75
CA GLU A 477 2.20 16.48 -6.61
C GLU A 477 1.40 16.59 -7.92
N SER A 478 1.32 17.78 -8.51
CA SER A 478 0.61 17.99 -9.78
C SER A 478 1.16 17.11 -10.91
N GLU A 479 2.48 16.91 -10.96
CA GLU A 479 3.15 16.05 -11.95
C GLU A 479 2.82 14.57 -11.71
N ILE A 480 2.98 14.07 -10.49
CA ILE A 480 2.79 12.66 -10.12
C ILE A 480 1.31 12.27 -10.11
N PHE A 481 0.47 13.08 -9.46
CA PHE A 481 -0.97 12.85 -9.42
C PHE A 481 -1.58 12.94 -10.83
N GLY A 482 -1.14 13.93 -11.62
CA GLY A 482 -1.54 14.05 -13.02
C GLY A 482 -1.18 12.82 -13.86
N ALA A 483 0.00 12.22 -13.62
CA ALA A 483 0.42 10.97 -14.27
C ALA A 483 -0.49 9.79 -13.89
N LEU A 484 -0.83 9.65 -12.60
CA LEU A 484 -1.77 8.63 -12.14
C LEU A 484 -3.13 8.79 -12.80
N LEU A 485 -3.67 10.02 -12.82
CA LEU A 485 -4.98 10.29 -13.43
C LEU A 485 -4.99 10.03 -14.94
N ALA A 486 -3.93 10.45 -15.66
CA ALA A 486 -3.78 10.18 -17.09
C ALA A 486 -3.72 8.67 -17.36
N PHE A 487 -2.93 7.95 -16.56
CA PHE A 487 -2.79 6.49 -16.65
C PHE A 487 -4.12 5.79 -16.35
N ALA A 488 -4.81 6.17 -15.27
CA ALA A 488 -6.11 5.61 -14.92
C ALA A 488 -7.15 5.84 -16.02
N LYS A 489 -7.12 6.99 -16.69
CA LYS A 489 -8.05 7.33 -17.75
C LYS A 489 -7.72 6.65 -19.08
N ASN A 490 -6.46 6.65 -19.48
CA ASN A 490 -6.05 6.37 -20.85
C ASN A 490 -5.09 5.17 -21.01
N GLY A 491 -4.51 4.65 -19.91
CA GLY A 491 -3.48 3.59 -19.93
C GLY A 491 -2.07 4.10 -20.24
N THR A 492 -1.87 5.42 -20.32
CA THR A 492 -0.55 6.05 -20.46
C THR A 492 -0.42 7.19 -19.44
N PRO A 493 0.75 7.38 -18.79
CA PRO A 493 0.94 8.42 -17.78
C PRO A 493 1.18 9.82 -18.35
N ASP A 494 1.28 9.96 -19.66
CA ASP A 494 1.56 11.22 -20.33
C ASP A 494 0.47 12.27 -20.09
N HIS A 495 0.88 13.45 -19.65
CA HIS A 495 0.03 14.64 -19.56
C HIS A 495 0.84 15.93 -19.76
N ALA A 496 0.15 17.06 -19.94
CA ALA A 496 0.79 18.33 -20.30
C ALA A 496 1.81 18.88 -19.29
N GLY A 497 1.79 18.39 -18.04
CA GLY A 497 2.71 18.78 -16.97
C GLY A 497 4.03 18.01 -16.94
N LEU A 498 4.18 16.96 -17.76
CA LEU A 498 5.35 16.07 -17.75
C LEU A 498 6.11 16.09 -19.10
N PRO A 499 7.43 15.79 -19.10
CA PRO A 499 8.11 15.29 -20.28
C PRO A 499 7.39 14.04 -20.81
N HIS A 500 7.51 13.77 -22.12
CA HIS A 500 7.02 12.49 -22.67
C HIS A 500 7.65 11.32 -21.92
N TRP A 501 6.82 10.38 -21.48
CA TRP A 501 7.22 9.21 -20.70
C TRP A 501 7.23 7.96 -21.58
N PRO A 502 8.40 7.51 -22.06
CA PRO A 502 8.50 6.37 -22.96
C PRO A 502 8.10 5.06 -22.29
N GLU A 503 7.58 4.12 -23.08
CA GLU A 503 7.42 2.73 -22.66
C GLU A 503 8.80 2.08 -22.46
N THR A 504 8.93 1.24 -21.43
CA THR A 504 10.13 0.42 -21.21
C THR A 504 10.27 -0.62 -22.31
N GLU A 505 11.47 -0.77 -22.85
CA GLU A 505 11.80 -1.79 -23.84
C GLU A 505 12.39 -3.06 -23.18
N ALA A 506 12.51 -4.16 -23.95
CA ALA A 506 13.03 -5.42 -23.43
C ALA A 506 14.48 -5.35 -22.93
N GLU A 507 15.30 -4.52 -23.55
CA GLU A 507 16.75 -4.40 -23.25
C GLU A 507 17.09 -3.05 -22.58
N ASP A 508 16.25 -2.02 -22.79
CA ASP A 508 16.48 -0.65 -22.32
C ASP A 508 15.36 -0.16 -21.41
N ALA A 509 15.72 0.68 -20.43
CA ALA A 509 14.76 1.26 -19.50
C ALA A 509 14.89 2.79 -19.45
N ASP A 510 13.88 3.47 -19.96
CA ASP A 510 13.67 4.89 -19.71
C ASP A 510 12.90 5.05 -18.39
N THR A 511 13.48 5.80 -17.45
CA THR A 511 12.89 6.03 -16.13
C THR A 511 12.47 7.47 -15.98
N MET A 512 11.21 7.73 -15.66
CA MET A 512 10.76 9.03 -15.17
C MET A 512 11.28 9.24 -13.75
N VAL A 513 12.20 10.18 -13.59
CA VAL A 513 12.77 10.52 -12.28
C VAL A 513 12.03 11.72 -11.73
N PHE A 514 11.28 11.50 -10.64
CA PHE A 514 10.58 12.55 -9.90
C PHE A 514 11.48 13.10 -8.81
N ASP A 515 11.96 14.31 -9.00
CA ASP A 515 12.77 15.08 -8.07
C ASP A 515 12.39 16.57 -8.20
N ARG A 516 13.12 17.50 -7.61
CA ARG A 516 12.94 18.95 -7.81
C ARG A 516 12.85 19.33 -9.29
N LYS A 517 13.54 18.61 -10.14
CA LYS A 517 13.42 18.63 -11.60
C LYS A 517 12.99 17.25 -12.06
N THR A 518 11.79 17.14 -12.60
CA THR A 518 11.30 15.91 -13.21
C THR A 518 11.86 15.75 -14.61
N GLU A 519 12.46 14.60 -14.89
CA GLU A 519 13.06 14.31 -16.20
C GLU A 519 13.10 12.80 -16.49
N VAL A 520 13.13 12.43 -17.77
CA VAL A 520 13.35 11.05 -18.21
C VAL A 520 14.84 10.78 -18.32
N LYS A 521 15.29 9.67 -17.74
CA LYS A 521 16.68 9.21 -17.81
C LYS A 521 16.76 7.79 -18.35
N HIS A 522 17.68 7.58 -19.29
CA HIS A 522 17.89 6.31 -19.97
C HIS A 522 18.95 5.47 -19.25
N ASN A 523 18.60 4.27 -18.75
CA ASN A 523 19.50 3.30 -18.05
C ASN A 523 20.43 3.99 -17.03
N TYR A 524 19.97 5.03 -16.34
CA TYR A 524 20.84 6.04 -15.74
C TYR A 524 21.59 5.56 -14.49
N ASP A 525 21.08 4.61 -13.77
CA ASP A 525 21.66 4.06 -12.55
C ASP A 525 22.32 2.68 -12.74
N ASP A 526 22.26 2.11 -13.95
CA ASP A 526 22.85 0.78 -14.27
C ASP A 526 24.36 0.71 -13.91
N LYS A 527 25.15 1.78 -14.21
CA LYS A 527 26.56 1.82 -13.87
C LYS A 527 26.82 1.85 -12.37
N VAL A 528 25.98 2.54 -11.61
CA VAL A 528 26.09 2.62 -10.16
C VAL A 528 25.93 1.23 -9.55
N PHE A 529 24.85 0.54 -9.92
CA PHE A 529 24.60 -0.82 -9.44
C PHE A 529 25.67 -1.80 -9.92
N ALA A 530 26.13 -1.69 -11.16
CA ALA A 530 27.24 -2.51 -11.66
C ALA A 530 28.54 -2.36 -10.83
N GLU A 531 28.84 -1.15 -10.34
CA GLU A 531 30.02 -0.94 -9.47
C GLU A 531 29.75 -1.38 -8.02
N ILE A 532 28.57 -1.15 -7.49
CA ILE A 532 28.17 -1.61 -6.14
C ILE A 532 28.19 -3.14 -6.06
N ASN A 533 27.60 -3.83 -7.04
CA ASN A 533 27.45 -5.28 -7.05
C ASN A 533 28.77 -6.06 -7.19
N LYS A 534 29.87 -5.39 -7.55
CA LYS A 534 31.22 -5.99 -7.48
C LYS A 534 31.70 -6.23 -6.04
N VAL A 535 31.14 -5.48 -5.10
CA VAL A 535 31.58 -5.47 -3.69
C VAL A 535 30.50 -5.96 -2.74
N LEU A 536 29.27 -5.52 -2.96
CA LEU A 536 28.11 -5.82 -2.12
C LEU A 536 27.14 -6.70 -2.89
N LYS A 537 26.53 -7.67 -2.20
CA LYS A 537 25.42 -8.44 -2.77
C LYS A 537 24.16 -7.58 -2.77
N PRO A 538 23.25 -7.76 -3.75
CA PRO A 538 21.89 -7.24 -3.65
C PRO A 538 21.27 -7.68 -2.31
N TRP A 539 20.43 -6.83 -1.74
CA TRP A 539 19.70 -7.22 -0.53
C TRP A 539 18.55 -8.17 -0.91
N SER A 540 18.50 -9.28 -0.19
CA SER A 540 17.28 -10.09 -0.15
C SER A 540 16.25 -9.43 0.78
N PHE A 541 14.99 -9.83 0.67
CA PHE A 541 13.96 -9.41 1.63
C PHE A 541 14.35 -9.76 3.08
N MET A 542 14.99 -10.91 3.28
CA MET A 542 15.43 -11.33 4.62
C MET A 542 16.55 -10.44 5.18
N ASP A 543 17.47 -9.97 4.32
CA ASP A 543 18.51 -9.01 4.72
C ASP A 543 17.86 -7.67 5.12
N MET A 544 16.91 -7.19 4.33
CA MET A 544 16.15 -5.97 4.60
C MET A 544 15.37 -6.05 5.93
N MET A 545 14.75 -7.18 6.21
CA MET A 545 14.02 -7.38 7.48
C MET A 545 14.96 -7.53 8.67
N ALA A 546 16.14 -8.12 8.49
CA ALA A 546 17.13 -8.29 9.55
C ALA A 546 17.74 -6.95 9.98
N ASP A 547 18.04 -6.06 9.05
CA ASP A 547 18.55 -4.72 9.34
C ASP A 547 17.53 -3.84 10.09
N ASN A 548 16.24 -3.96 9.76
CA ASN A 548 15.16 -3.27 10.49
C ASN A 548 14.94 -3.79 11.93
N ILE A 549 15.42 -4.99 12.26
CA ILE A 549 15.33 -5.54 13.63
C ILE A 549 16.52 -5.09 14.49
N GLN A 550 17.63 -4.64 13.89
CA GLN A 550 18.85 -4.24 14.62
C GLN A 550 18.93 -2.73 14.91
N HIS A 551 17.98 -1.95 14.45
CA HIS A 551 17.84 -0.51 14.67
C HIS A 551 16.46 -0.19 15.26
#